data_f6fafbb58d2b4dbab2aebb4db4f5d7b5
#
_entry.id   f6fafbb58d2b4dbab2aebb4db4f5d7b5
#
_cell.length_a   1.000
_cell.length_b   1.000
_cell.length_c   1.000
_cell.angle_alpha   90.00
_cell.angle_beta   90.00
_cell.angle_gamma   90.00
#
_symmetry.space_group_name_H-M   'P 1'
#
loop_
_entity.id
_entity.type
_entity.pdbx_description
1 polymer ?
#
loop_
_entity_poly.entity_id
_entity_poly.type
_entity_poly.pdbx_seq_one_letter_code
_entity_poly.pdbx_strand_id
1 'polypeptide(L)'
;TADEVRAIDPIGIVLSGGPNSVYAEDAFGIDEEIFELGIPILGICYGMQLLTHKLGGKVVPAGEAGNREYGQSTLRLRAQSELFAGTPEEQVVLMSHGDAVTEIPEGFHLVGDSVDCPFAAMENTEKNFYGIQFHPEVRHSVYGNDILKNFAFGICGAKGDWSMANFVDMQIAQIRETVGDRKVLLGLSGGVDSSVVGVLLQKAIGDQLTCIFVDHGLLRKGEGDQVMEMLGGKFGLNIIRVDASKRFLDLLAGVDDPEKKRKIIGNEFVYVFDDEASKLKGVDFLAQGTLYTDIIESGTETAQTIKSHHNVGGLPEDMQFELIEPLNTLFKDEVRALGTEMGMPDEVVWRQPFPGPGLAIRVMGEINSN
;
A
#
# COMPACT_ATOMS: atom_id res chain seq x y z
N THR A 1 -1.82 15.18 -14.72
CA THR A 1 -2.27 16.38 -15.47
C THR A 1 -3.29 17.16 -14.66
N ALA A 2 -3.49 18.46 -14.99
CA ALA A 2 -4.50 19.29 -14.34
C ALA A 2 -5.92 18.77 -14.57
N ASP A 3 -6.21 18.14 -15.71
CA ASP A 3 -7.52 17.56 -16.00
C ASP A 3 -7.82 16.33 -15.13
N GLU A 4 -6.83 15.50 -14.84
CA GLU A 4 -6.99 14.39 -13.88
C GLU A 4 -7.28 14.91 -12.47
N VAL A 5 -6.59 15.97 -12.04
CA VAL A 5 -6.85 16.61 -10.74
C VAL A 5 -8.26 17.19 -10.69
N ARG A 6 -8.71 17.89 -11.75
CA ARG A 6 -10.09 18.41 -11.85
C ARG A 6 -11.13 17.29 -11.79
N ALA A 7 -10.86 16.14 -12.41
CA ALA A 7 -11.77 14.99 -12.40
C ALA A 7 -11.92 14.36 -11.01
N ILE A 8 -10.86 14.41 -10.18
CA ILE A 8 -10.88 13.92 -8.80
C ILE A 8 -11.55 14.92 -7.85
N ASP A 9 -11.48 16.23 -8.16
CA ASP A 9 -11.97 17.33 -7.33
C ASP A 9 -11.45 17.30 -5.88
N PRO A 10 -10.11 17.23 -5.66
CA PRO A 10 -9.55 17.08 -4.34
C PRO A 10 -9.61 18.39 -3.55
N ILE A 11 -9.75 18.31 -2.23
CA ILE A 11 -9.73 19.45 -1.32
C ILE A 11 -8.29 19.90 -0.95
N GLY A 12 -7.28 19.13 -1.30
CA GLY A 12 -5.86 19.42 -1.06
C GLY A 12 -4.97 18.47 -1.83
N ILE A 13 -3.73 18.88 -2.10
CA ILE A 13 -2.73 18.10 -2.83
C ILE A 13 -1.47 17.99 -1.98
N VAL A 14 -0.91 16.77 -1.87
CA VAL A 14 0.40 16.54 -1.28
C VAL A 14 1.36 16.07 -2.37
N LEU A 15 2.43 16.84 -2.57
CA LEU A 15 3.56 16.45 -3.40
C LEU A 15 4.59 15.77 -2.49
N SER A 16 4.71 14.46 -2.56
CA SER A 16 5.54 13.67 -1.65
C SER A 16 7.02 13.75 -1.97
N GLY A 17 7.85 13.12 -1.12
CA GLY A 17 9.27 12.93 -1.35
C GLY A 17 9.57 12.04 -2.57
N GLY A 18 10.79 12.11 -3.07
CA GLY A 18 11.26 11.31 -4.20
C GLY A 18 12.79 11.24 -4.24
N PRO A 19 13.36 10.26 -4.93
CA PRO A 19 14.81 10.03 -4.97
C PRO A 19 15.56 10.91 -5.98
N ASN A 20 14.84 11.57 -6.91
CA ASN A 20 15.43 12.29 -8.02
C ASN A 20 15.71 13.76 -7.67
N SER A 21 16.58 14.39 -8.48
CA SER A 21 16.76 15.85 -8.48
C SER A 21 15.77 16.51 -9.42
N VAL A 22 15.21 17.66 -9.05
CA VAL A 22 14.19 18.36 -9.83
C VAL A 22 14.69 18.89 -11.21
N TYR A 23 15.99 18.93 -11.41
CA TYR A 23 16.67 19.33 -12.66
C TYR A 23 17.24 18.14 -13.45
N ALA A 24 17.00 16.91 -13.03
CA ALA A 24 17.39 15.72 -13.78
C ALA A 24 16.51 15.53 -15.02
N GLU A 25 17.03 14.92 -16.10
CA GLU A 25 16.28 14.69 -17.33
C GLU A 25 15.08 13.76 -17.12
N ASP A 26 15.19 12.84 -16.14
CA ASP A 26 14.16 11.88 -15.73
C ASP A 26 13.37 12.35 -14.49
N ALA A 27 13.44 13.64 -14.15
CA ALA A 27 12.73 14.20 -13.02
C ALA A 27 11.21 14.03 -13.15
N PHE A 28 10.56 13.63 -12.05
CA PHE A 28 9.11 13.65 -11.99
C PHE A 28 8.61 15.09 -12.06
N GLY A 29 7.84 15.37 -13.10
CA GLY A 29 7.25 16.68 -13.31
C GLY A 29 5.80 16.75 -12.86
N ILE A 30 5.28 17.96 -12.84
CA ILE A 30 3.87 18.26 -12.60
C ILE A 30 3.42 19.27 -13.65
N ASP A 31 2.17 19.17 -14.06
CA ASP A 31 1.53 20.17 -14.91
C ASP A 31 1.37 21.47 -14.13
N GLU A 32 1.93 22.55 -14.67
CA GLU A 32 1.94 23.86 -14.01
C GLU A 32 0.54 24.47 -13.83
N GLU A 33 -0.43 24.06 -14.65
CA GLU A 33 -1.83 24.48 -14.46
C GLU A 33 -2.40 24.04 -13.10
N ILE A 34 -1.82 23.00 -12.47
CA ILE A 34 -2.25 22.54 -11.13
C ILE A 34 -2.08 23.65 -10.09
N PHE A 35 -1.06 24.49 -10.23
CA PHE A 35 -0.83 25.63 -9.33
C PHE A 35 -1.86 26.78 -9.46
N GLU A 36 -2.68 26.75 -10.50
CA GLU A 36 -3.72 27.73 -10.76
C GLU A 36 -5.14 27.22 -10.40
N LEU A 37 -5.25 25.98 -9.89
CA LEU A 37 -6.55 25.38 -9.53
C LEU A 37 -7.14 25.95 -8.22
N GLY A 38 -6.37 26.71 -7.45
CA GLY A 38 -6.81 27.25 -6.15
C GLY A 38 -6.93 26.20 -5.04
N ILE A 39 -6.33 25.04 -5.24
CA ILE A 39 -6.33 23.92 -4.28
C ILE A 39 -5.09 24.06 -3.37
N PRO A 40 -5.21 23.92 -2.03
CA PRO A 40 -4.06 23.91 -1.14
C PRO A 40 -3.03 22.83 -1.51
N ILE A 41 -1.74 23.19 -1.49
CA ILE A 41 -0.64 22.26 -1.84
C ILE A 41 0.38 22.20 -0.71
N LEU A 42 0.73 20.97 -0.28
CA LEU A 42 1.86 20.69 0.61
C LEU A 42 2.95 19.95 -0.15
N GLY A 43 4.12 20.55 -0.33
CA GLY A 43 5.31 19.91 -0.85
C GLY A 43 6.17 19.36 0.29
N ILE A 44 6.50 18.05 0.24
CA ILE A 44 7.34 17.36 1.22
C ILE A 44 8.65 16.95 0.53
N CYS A 45 9.81 17.35 1.05
CA CYS A 45 11.13 17.00 0.56
C CYS A 45 11.27 17.30 -0.96
N TYR A 46 11.30 16.29 -1.83
CA TYR A 46 11.28 16.48 -3.28
C TYR A 46 10.10 17.34 -3.74
N GLY A 47 8.91 17.14 -3.16
CA GLY A 47 7.73 17.95 -3.49
C GLY A 47 7.88 19.45 -3.16
N MET A 48 8.58 19.80 -2.09
CA MET A 48 8.94 21.20 -1.79
C MET A 48 9.94 21.74 -2.84
N GLN A 49 10.93 20.94 -3.21
CA GLN A 49 11.93 21.32 -4.22
C GLN A 49 11.27 21.49 -5.60
N LEU A 50 10.33 20.59 -5.97
CA LEU A 50 9.56 20.69 -7.21
C LEU A 50 8.70 21.95 -7.23
N LEU A 51 7.98 22.24 -6.15
CA LEU A 51 7.19 23.47 -5.98
C LEU A 51 8.07 24.72 -6.13
N THR A 52 9.23 24.72 -5.47
CA THR A 52 10.22 25.80 -5.55
C THR A 52 10.70 26.01 -6.99
N HIS A 53 11.14 24.94 -7.64
CA HIS A 53 11.69 24.97 -9.00
C HIS A 53 10.66 25.47 -10.01
N LYS A 54 9.43 24.97 -9.93
CA LYS A 54 8.35 25.32 -10.86
C LYS A 54 7.83 26.74 -10.68
N LEU A 55 7.91 27.29 -9.48
CA LEU A 55 7.46 28.66 -9.20
C LEU A 55 8.59 29.71 -9.25
N GLY A 56 9.76 29.35 -9.80
CA GLY A 56 10.84 30.30 -10.10
C GLY A 56 11.83 30.54 -8.95
N GLY A 57 11.79 29.73 -7.90
CA GLY A 57 12.85 29.68 -6.87
C GLY A 57 14.06 28.84 -7.36
N LYS A 58 15.03 28.65 -6.46
CA LYS A 58 16.28 27.96 -6.79
C LYS A 58 16.52 26.75 -5.89
N VAL A 59 16.76 25.61 -6.55
CA VAL A 59 17.20 24.36 -5.90
C VAL A 59 18.58 24.02 -6.43
N VAL A 60 19.51 23.62 -5.57
CA VAL A 60 20.87 23.29 -5.95
C VAL A 60 21.31 21.96 -5.32
N PRO A 61 22.27 21.26 -5.95
CA PRO A 61 22.86 20.05 -5.39
C PRO A 61 23.57 20.31 -4.07
N ALA A 62 23.61 19.34 -3.18
CA ALA A 62 24.28 19.40 -1.87
C ALA A 62 25.74 19.80 -1.95
N GLY A 63 26.46 19.78 -2.93
CA GLY A 63 27.87 20.28 -3.03
C GLY A 63 27.96 21.78 -3.18
N GLU A 64 26.89 22.44 -3.62
CA GLU A 64 26.81 23.88 -3.85
C GLU A 64 26.06 24.62 -2.73
N ALA A 65 25.13 23.94 -2.03
CA ALA A 65 24.29 24.54 -0.99
C ALA A 65 24.78 24.30 0.44
N GLY A 66 25.77 23.46 0.64
CA GLY A 66 26.23 23.01 1.95
C GLY A 66 26.28 21.47 2.05
N ASN A 67 26.06 20.94 3.23
CA ASN A 67 26.12 19.51 3.48
C ASN A 67 24.78 18.83 3.13
N ARG A 68 24.90 17.55 2.72
CA ARG A 68 23.75 16.64 2.70
C ARG A 68 23.23 16.46 4.11
N GLU A 69 21.93 16.49 4.31
CA GLU A 69 21.33 16.32 5.62
C GLU A 69 20.56 14.99 5.69
N TYR A 70 21.08 14.05 6.48
CA TYR A 70 20.48 12.75 6.72
C TYR A 70 20.40 12.47 8.22
N GLY A 71 19.21 12.22 8.72
CA GLY A 71 18.99 11.91 10.13
C GLY A 71 18.12 12.96 10.84
N GLN A 72 18.13 12.87 12.16
CA GLN A 72 17.37 13.80 12.99
C GLN A 72 18.05 15.18 13.03
N SER A 73 17.25 16.22 12.84
CA SER A 73 17.66 17.63 12.93
C SER A 73 16.67 18.42 13.77
N THR A 74 17.09 19.57 14.25
CA THR A 74 16.21 20.48 14.99
C THR A 74 15.68 21.55 14.05
N LEU A 75 14.37 21.50 13.76
CA LEU A 75 13.65 22.58 13.09
C LEU A 75 13.40 23.73 14.09
N ARG A 76 13.65 24.95 13.66
CA ARG A 76 13.34 26.18 14.40
C ARG A 76 12.34 27.00 13.60
N LEU A 77 11.17 27.24 14.16
CA LEU A 77 10.17 28.10 13.54
C LEU A 77 10.60 29.58 13.65
N ARG A 78 10.46 30.31 12.55
CA ARG A 78 10.82 31.73 12.40
C ARG A 78 9.60 32.62 12.23
N ALA A 79 8.46 32.02 11.87
CA ALA A 79 7.19 32.70 11.72
C ALA A 79 6.06 31.81 12.23
N GLN A 80 4.95 32.43 12.58
CA GLN A 80 3.71 31.68 12.84
C GLN A 80 3.14 31.17 11.51
N SER A 81 2.64 29.94 11.52
CA SER A 81 2.04 29.30 10.37
C SER A 81 0.89 28.40 10.82
N GLU A 82 -0.18 28.35 10.04
CA GLU A 82 -1.28 27.40 10.29
C GLU A 82 -0.80 25.95 10.19
N LEU A 83 0.16 25.67 9.30
CA LEU A 83 0.74 24.33 9.16
C LEU A 83 1.39 23.83 10.46
N PHE A 84 1.96 24.71 11.27
CA PHE A 84 2.64 24.41 12.52
C PHE A 84 1.82 24.77 13.77
N ALA A 85 0.51 25.00 13.63
CA ALA A 85 -0.34 25.35 14.75
C ALA A 85 -0.29 24.28 15.86
N GLY A 86 -0.05 24.71 17.10
CA GLY A 86 0.03 23.82 18.26
C GLY A 86 1.34 23.02 18.40
N THR A 87 2.30 23.19 17.50
CA THR A 87 3.64 22.58 17.64
C THR A 87 4.63 23.55 18.31
N PRO A 88 5.68 23.07 19.00
CA PRO A 88 6.68 23.93 19.62
C PRO A 88 7.56 24.66 18.59
N GLU A 89 8.13 25.79 18.98
CA GLU A 89 9.06 26.58 18.14
C GLU A 89 10.31 25.81 17.76
N GLU A 90 10.80 24.92 18.63
CA GLU A 90 11.90 24.01 18.33
C GLU A 90 11.38 22.56 18.41
N GLN A 91 11.62 21.79 17.35
CA GLN A 91 11.14 20.41 17.28
C GLN A 91 12.08 19.51 16.47
N VAL A 92 12.14 18.21 16.82
CA VAL A 92 12.93 17.23 16.11
C VAL A 92 12.19 16.75 14.87
N VAL A 93 12.88 16.81 13.73
CA VAL A 93 12.38 16.35 12.42
C VAL A 93 13.40 15.42 11.78
N LEU A 94 12.96 14.56 10.85
CA LEU A 94 13.84 13.73 10.04
C LEU A 94 14.15 14.41 8.71
N MET A 95 15.40 14.69 8.47
CA MET A 95 15.92 15.15 7.18
C MET A 95 16.46 13.97 6.38
N SER A 96 16.19 13.95 5.07
CA SER A 96 16.72 12.95 4.15
C SER A 96 16.79 13.55 2.74
N HIS A 97 17.75 14.45 2.51
CA HIS A 97 17.88 15.13 1.23
C HIS A 97 19.34 15.39 0.83
N GLY A 98 19.59 15.35 -0.48
CA GLY A 98 20.85 15.74 -1.09
C GLY A 98 20.82 17.13 -1.70
N ASP A 99 19.67 17.55 -2.22
CA ASP A 99 19.46 18.85 -2.83
C ASP A 99 18.79 19.80 -1.82
N ALA A 100 19.01 21.09 -1.94
CA ALA A 100 18.44 22.06 -1.03
C ALA A 100 17.90 23.29 -1.75
N VAL A 101 16.84 23.87 -1.20
CA VAL A 101 16.34 25.19 -1.61
C VAL A 101 17.31 26.26 -1.12
N THR A 102 17.75 27.12 -2.04
CA THR A 102 18.63 28.27 -1.73
C THR A 102 17.97 29.62 -1.97
N GLU A 103 16.88 29.63 -2.73
CA GLU A 103 16.06 30.81 -2.97
C GLU A 103 14.60 30.39 -3.07
N ILE A 104 13.76 30.96 -2.21
CA ILE A 104 12.32 30.70 -2.22
C ILE A 104 11.63 31.48 -3.33
N PRO A 105 10.52 30.98 -3.91
CA PRO A 105 9.80 31.67 -4.98
C PRO A 105 9.19 33.00 -4.50
N GLU A 106 8.88 33.89 -5.44
CA GLU A 106 8.18 35.12 -5.16
C GLU A 106 6.83 34.87 -4.46
N GLY A 107 6.52 35.68 -3.45
CA GLY A 107 5.30 35.54 -2.63
C GLY A 107 5.40 34.50 -1.52
N PHE A 108 6.48 33.72 -1.45
CA PHE A 108 6.74 32.84 -0.33
C PHE A 108 7.53 33.53 0.76
N HIS A 109 7.34 33.09 2.00
CA HIS A 109 8.17 33.51 3.12
C HIS A 109 8.71 32.32 3.90
N LEU A 110 9.82 32.52 4.60
CA LEU A 110 10.46 31.54 5.45
C LEU A 110 9.61 31.29 6.69
N VAL A 111 9.28 30.04 6.96
CA VAL A 111 8.57 29.60 8.17
C VAL A 111 9.51 28.94 9.17
N GLY A 112 10.50 28.19 8.70
CA GLY A 112 11.42 27.49 9.59
C GLY A 112 12.74 27.11 8.92
N ASP A 113 13.79 27.00 9.73
CA ASP A 113 15.13 26.59 9.34
C ASP A 113 15.68 25.48 10.24
N SER A 114 16.76 24.84 9.80
CA SER A 114 17.65 24.03 10.63
C SER A 114 19.09 24.54 10.51
N VAL A 115 20.03 23.87 11.21
CA VAL A 115 21.43 24.28 11.18
C VAL A 115 22.03 24.19 9.77
N ASP A 116 21.67 23.14 9.02
CA ASP A 116 22.22 22.85 7.70
C ASP A 116 21.20 23.14 6.57
N CYS A 117 19.93 23.43 6.87
CA CYS A 117 18.89 23.75 5.91
C CYS A 117 18.24 25.11 6.20
N PRO A 118 18.70 26.21 5.53
CA PRO A 118 18.17 27.56 5.75
C PRO A 118 16.70 27.73 5.40
N PHE A 119 16.18 26.91 4.50
CA PHE A 119 14.78 26.90 4.07
C PHE A 119 14.15 25.52 4.34
N ALA A 120 14.05 25.16 5.64
CA ALA A 120 13.46 23.88 6.04
C ALA A 120 11.93 23.88 5.97
N ALA A 121 11.29 25.07 6.06
CA ALA A 121 9.86 25.26 5.85
C ALA A 121 9.58 26.64 5.25
N MET A 122 8.69 26.71 4.29
CA MET A 122 8.23 27.93 3.60
C MET A 122 6.74 27.87 3.29
N GLU A 123 6.10 29.02 3.14
CA GLU A 123 4.70 29.09 2.74
C GLU A 123 4.36 30.31 1.91
N ASN A 124 3.30 30.20 1.11
CA ASN A 124 2.59 31.27 0.46
C ASN A 124 1.12 31.19 0.88
N THR A 125 0.72 32.03 1.84
CA THR A 125 -0.63 32.00 2.42
C THR A 125 -1.71 32.49 1.46
N GLU A 126 -1.36 33.34 0.48
CA GLU A 126 -2.31 33.81 -0.52
C GLU A 126 -2.76 32.68 -1.48
N LYS A 127 -1.82 31.79 -1.83
CA LYS A 127 -2.09 30.63 -2.68
C LYS A 127 -2.40 29.35 -1.90
N ASN A 128 -2.25 29.35 -0.58
CA ASN A 128 -2.31 28.16 0.27
C ASN A 128 -1.28 27.08 -0.12
N PHE A 129 -0.06 27.52 -0.43
CA PHE A 129 1.06 26.62 -0.76
C PHE A 129 2.05 26.56 0.39
N TYR A 130 2.42 25.34 0.76
CA TYR A 130 3.31 25.02 1.87
C TYR A 130 4.42 24.11 1.39
N GLY A 131 5.63 24.31 1.86
CA GLY A 131 6.78 23.48 1.56
C GLY A 131 7.56 23.15 2.82
N ILE A 132 7.89 21.86 3.01
CA ILE A 132 8.74 21.38 4.10
C ILE A 132 9.80 20.43 3.54
N GLN A 133 11.05 20.61 3.98
CA GLN A 133 12.18 19.79 3.49
C GLN A 133 12.30 18.45 4.22
N PHE A 134 11.78 18.37 5.44
CA PHE A 134 11.78 17.17 6.25
C PHE A 134 10.57 16.26 5.97
N HIS A 135 10.61 15.05 6.52
CA HIS A 135 9.59 14.02 6.38
C HIS A 135 8.65 13.97 7.59
N PRO A 136 7.45 14.58 7.53
CA PRO A 136 6.50 14.57 8.65
C PRO A 136 5.83 13.19 8.82
N GLU A 137 5.78 12.36 7.78
CA GLU A 137 5.13 11.06 7.76
C GLU A 137 5.87 9.98 8.56
N VAL A 138 7.13 10.23 8.94
CA VAL A 138 7.92 9.24 9.68
C VAL A 138 7.92 9.52 11.19
N ARG A 139 8.01 8.46 11.99
CA ARG A 139 8.00 8.54 13.47
C ARG A 139 9.11 9.39 14.08
N HIS A 140 10.20 9.60 13.34
CA HIS A 140 11.35 10.41 13.81
C HIS A 140 11.07 11.91 13.76
N SER A 141 10.04 12.35 13.05
CA SER A 141 9.49 13.70 13.11
C SER A 141 8.42 13.75 14.19
N VAL A 142 8.80 14.24 15.38
CA VAL A 142 8.00 14.10 16.61
C VAL A 142 6.59 14.65 16.48
N TYR A 143 6.43 15.83 15.83
CA TYR A 143 5.14 16.49 15.60
C TYR A 143 4.65 16.33 14.16
N GLY A 144 5.21 15.38 13.40
CA GLY A 144 4.86 15.19 11.98
C GLY A 144 3.37 14.94 11.75
N ASN A 145 2.76 14.10 12.59
CA ASN A 145 1.32 13.83 12.52
C ASN A 145 0.46 15.10 12.78
N ASP A 146 0.90 15.98 13.66
CA ASP A 146 0.16 17.21 13.96
C ASP A 146 0.25 18.19 12.78
N ILE A 147 1.42 18.28 12.14
CA ILE A 147 1.63 19.05 10.91
C ILE A 147 0.72 18.53 9.77
N LEU A 148 0.68 17.21 9.55
CA LEU A 148 -0.20 16.61 8.54
C LEU A 148 -1.68 16.82 8.86
N LYS A 149 -2.08 16.75 10.13
CA LYS A 149 -3.45 17.08 10.57
C LYS A 149 -3.79 18.54 10.34
N ASN A 150 -2.86 19.46 10.65
CA ASN A 150 -3.07 20.89 10.41
C ASN A 150 -3.29 21.17 8.91
N PHE A 151 -2.52 20.52 8.04
CA PHE A 151 -2.75 20.62 6.60
C PHE A 151 -4.11 20.04 6.20
N ALA A 152 -4.39 18.78 6.55
CA ALA A 152 -5.60 18.10 6.10
C ALA A 152 -6.88 18.74 6.67
N PHE A 153 -6.94 18.98 7.99
CA PHE A 153 -8.16 19.44 8.66
C PHE A 153 -8.23 20.96 8.77
N GLY A 154 -7.10 21.61 9.10
CA GLY A 154 -7.05 23.07 9.26
C GLY A 154 -7.10 23.80 7.92
N ILE A 155 -6.17 23.48 7.04
CA ILE A 155 -5.98 24.20 5.77
C ILE A 155 -6.92 23.67 4.68
N CYS A 156 -6.99 22.37 4.47
CA CYS A 156 -7.85 21.75 3.43
C CYS A 156 -9.30 21.59 3.86
N GLY A 157 -9.63 21.68 5.15
CA GLY A 157 -10.98 21.54 5.67
C GLY A 157 -11.56 20.10 5.56
N ALA A 158 -10.71 19.08 5.63
CA ALA A 158 -11.13 17.70 5.65
C ALA A 158 -12.08 17.43 6.83
N LYS A 159 -13.12 16.63 6.62
CA LYS A 159 -14.15 16.38 7.64
C LYS A 159 -13.78 15.23 8.59
N GLY A 160 -12.74 14.45 8.28
CA GLY A 160 -12.36 13.27 9.06
C GLY A 160 -13.42 12.17 9.06
N ASP A 161 -14.23 12.10 8.01
CA ASP A 161 -15.31 11.15 7.81
C ASP A 161 -14.82 9.80 7.23
N TRP A 162 -13.55 9.71 6.86
CA TRP A 162 -12.95 8.44 6.51
C TRP A 162 -12.77 7.58 7.77
N SER A 163 -13.41 6.42 7.80
CA SER A 163 -13.29 5.43 8.87
C SER A 163 -13.30 4.02 8.26
N MET A 164 -12.76 3.04 8.99
CA MET A 164 -12.78 1.64 8.52
C MET A 164 -14.22 1.13 8.32
N ALA A 165 -15.16 1.53 9.18
CA ALA A 165 -16.58 1.19 9.02
C ALA A 165 -17.16 1.75 7.70
N ASN A 166 -16.95 3.03 7.43
CA ASN A 166 -17.39 3.66 6.18
C ASN A 166 -16.70 3.03 4.95
N PHE A 167 -15.42 2.66 5.08
CA PHE A 167 -14.68 1.94 4.03
C PHE A 167 -15.32 0.56 3.75
N VAL A 168 -15.70 -0.21 4.79
CA VAL A 168 -16.40 -1.50 4.63
C VAL A 168 -17.68 -1.31 3.84
N ASP A 169 -18.53 -0.34 4.22
CA ASP A 169 -19.82 -0.10 3.57
C ASP A 169 -19.64 0.35 2.11
N MET A 170 -18.66 1.23 1.86
CA MET A 170 -18.32 1.69 0.51
C MET A 170 -17.84 0.54 -0.38
N GLN A 171 -16.92 -0.29 0.13
CA GLN A 171 -16.38 -1.45 -0.61
C GLN A 171 -17.47 -2.48 -0.88
N ILE A 172 -18.35 -2.76 0.08
CA ILE A 172 -19.49 -3.67 -0.13
C ILE A 172 -20.41 -3.15 -1.26
N ALA A 173 -20.71 -1.85 -1.28
CA ALA A 173 -21.53 -1.26 -2.34
C ALA A 173 -20.83 -1.37 -3.71
N GLN A 174 -19.56 -1.03 -3.80
CA GLN A 174 -18.76 -1.12 -5.02
C GLN A 174 -18.64 -2.56 -5.55
N ILE A 175 -18.39 -3.54 -4.66
CA ILE A 175 -18.32 -4.96 -5.01
C ILE A 175 -19.66 -5.42 -5.58
N ARG A 176 -20.77 -5.07 -4.95
CA ARG A 176 -22.12 -5.42 -5.43
C ARG A 176 -22.41 -4.85 -6.81
N GLU A 177 -22.05 -3.59 -7.04
CA GLU A 177 -22.22 -2.94 -8.34
C GLU A 177 -21.36 -3.62 -9.43
N THR A 178 -20.10 -3.91 -9.12
CA THR A 178 -19.17 -4.55 -10.07
C THR A 178 -19.56 -5.97 -10.39
N VAL A 179 -19.90 -6.77 -9.38
CA VAL A 179 -20.21 -8.19 -9.54
C VAL A 179 -21.61 -8.43 -10.12
N GLY A 180 -22.60 -7.66 -9.70
CA GLY A 180 -24.00 -7.90 -10.08
C GLY A 180 -24.43 -9.33 -9.72
N ASP A 181 -25.00 -10.06 -10.70
CA ASP A 181 -25.45 -11.45 -10.53
C ASP A 181 -24.36 -12.51 -10.87
N ARG A 182 -23.14 -12.06 -11.17
CA ARG A 182 -22.02 -12.92 -11.57
C ARG A 182 -21.38 -13.61 -10.36
N LYS A 183 -20.53 -14.61 -10.61
CA LYS A 183 -19.86 -15.39 -9.57
C LYS A 183 -18.39 -15.03 -9.45
N VAL A 184 -17.91 -15.09 -8.21
CA VAL A 184 -16.52 -14.76 -7.83
C VAL A 184 -15.83 -15.99 -7.25
N LEU A 185 -14.61 -16.25 -7.70
CA LEU A 185 -13.70 -17.25 -7.17
C LEU A 185 -12.60 -16.57 -6.36
N LEU A 186 -12.24 -17.12 -5.22
CA LEU A 186 -11.14 -16.65 -4.37
C LEU A 186 -10.22 -17.82 -3.99
N GLY A 187 -8.91 -17.68 -4.23
CA GLY A 187 -7.89 -18.54 -3.66
C GLY A 187 -7.61 -18.16 -2.20
N LEU A 188 -7.93 -19.06 -1.27
CA LEU A 188 -7.60 -18.88 0.15
C LEU A 188 -6.23 -19.50 0.44
N SER A 189 -5.28 -18.67 0.85
CA SER A 189 -3.96 -19.11 1.32
C SER A 189 -3.91 -19.36 2.83
N GLY A 190 -5.00 -19.06 3.55
CA GLY A 190 -5.01 -18.98 5.01
C GLY A 190 -4.26 -17.77 5.58
N GLY A 191 -3.68 -16.91 4.74
CA GLY A 191 -3.07 -15.63 5.13
C GLY A 191 -4.12 -14.57 5.49
N VAL A 192 -3.67 -13.49 6.15
CA VAL A 192 -4.56 -12.40 6.58
C VAL A 192 -5.30 -11.78 5.41
N ASP A 193 -4.59 -11.45 4.32
CA ASP A 193 -5.16 -10.71 3.18
C ASP A 193 -6.26 -11.48 2.49
N SER A 194 -6.01 -12.73 2.10
CA SER A 194 -7.01 -13.59 1.47
C SER A 194 -8.22 -13.85 2.39
N SER A 195 -7.98 -13.94 3.71
CA SER A 195 -9.05 -14.11 4.70
C SER A 195 -9.93 -12.86 4.81
N VAL A 196 -9.31 -11.66 4.83
CA VAL A 196 -10.03 -10.37 4.86
C VAL A 196 -10.83 -10.17 3.58
N VAL A 197 -10.24 -10.45 2.40
CA VAL A 197 -10.97 -10.44 1.10
C VAL A 197 -12.15 -11.39 1.16
N GLY A 198 -11.95 -12.62 1.63
CA GLY A 198 -13.03 -13.62 1.72
C GLY A 198 -14.19 -13.14 2.58
N VAL A 199 -13.91 -12.60 3.77
CA VAL A 199 -14.96 -12.09 4.68
C VAL A 199 -15.67 -10.86 4.08
N LEU A 200 -14.93 -9.95 3.43
CA LEU A 200 -15.50 -8.78 2.77
C LEU A 200 -16.43 -9.17 1.62
N LEU A 201 -15.97 -10.07 0.75
CA LEU A 201 -16.77 -10.59 -0.37
C LEU A 201 -17.99 -11.36 0.13
N GLN A 202 -17.86 -12.18 1.18
CA GLN A 202 -19.00 -12.89 1.77
C GLN A 202 -20.06 -11.93 2.28
N LYS A 203 -19.67 -10.82 2.92
CA LYS A 203 -20.62 -9.77 3.34
C LYS A 203 -21.28 -9.04 2.15
N ALA A 204 -20.54 -8.88 1.05
CA ALA A 204 -21.01 -8.16 -0.12
C ALA A 204 -21.97 -9.01 -0.99
N ILE A 205 -21.59 -10.24 -1.34
CA ILE A 205 -22.21 -11.05 -2.40
C ILE A 205 -22.64 -12.45 -1.94
N GLY A 206 -22.37 -12.85 -0.71
CA GLY A 206 -22.86 -14.11 -0.14
C GLY A 206 -22.54 -15.35 -0.98
N ASP A 207 -23.57 -16.08 -1.39
CA ASP A 207 -23.46 -17.36 -2.10
C ASP A 207 -22.84 -17.26 -3.51
N GLN A 208 -22.65 -16.06 -4.06
CA GLN A 208 -21.95 -15.85 -5.32
C GLN A 208 -20.44 -16.07 -5.19
N LEU A 209 -19.91 -16.08 -3.94
CA LEU A 209 -18.52 -16.35 -3.65
C LEU A 209 -18.27 -17.83 -3.47
N THR A 210 -17.27 -18.37 -4.19
CA THR A 210 -16.69 -19.68 -3.92
C THR A 210 -15.20 -19.52 -3.63
N CYS A 211 -14.73 -20.14 -2.56
CA CYS A 211 -13.32 -20.12 -2.15
C CYS A 211 -12.68 -21.47 -2.37
N ILE A 212 -11.46 -21.51 -2.88
CA ILE A 212 -10.65 -22.74 -2.96
C ILE A 212 -9.50 -22.59 -1.96
N PHE A 213 -9.41 -23.53 -1.02
CA PHE A 213 -8.32 -23.65 -0.05
C PHE A 213 -7.50 -24.90 -0.36
N VAL A 214 -6.28 -24.72 -0.83
CA VAL A 214 -5.35 -25.81 -1.14
C VAL A 214 -4.55 -26.17 0.11
N ASP A 215 -4.80 -27.37 0.65
CA ASP A 215 -4.01 -27.94 1.72
C ASP A 215 -2.85 -28.74 1.13
N HIS A 216 -1.69 -28.12 1.07
CA HIS A 216 -0.49 -28.71 0.49
C HIS A 216 0.34 -29.57 1.49
N GLY A 217 -0.18 -29.83 2.69
CA GLY A 217 0.49 -30.64 3.70
C GLY A 217 1.71 -29.99 4.37
N LEU A 218 2.01 -28.73 4.06
CA LEU A 218 3.17 -27.96 4.59
C LEU A 218 2.71 -26.83 5.49
N LEU A 219 1.45 -26.81 5.87
CA LEU A 219 0.86 -25.87 6.82
C LEU A 219 1.32 -26.16 8.25
N ARG A 220 1.08 -25.22 9.16
CA ARG A 220 1.22 -25.50 10.60
C ARG A 220 0.22 -26.58 11.01
N LYS A 221 0.55 -27.31 12.08
CA LYS A 221 -0.33 -28.36 12.62
C LYS A 221 -1.72 -27.79 12.94
N GLY A 222 -2.75 -28.37 12.32
CA GLY A 222 -4.16 -28.01 12.50
C GLY A 222 -4.57 -26.68 11.84
N GLU A 223 -3.69 -26.01 11.09
CA GLU A 223 -4.00 -24.73 10.45
C GLU A 223 -5.12 -24.85 9.42
N GLY A 224 -5.12 -25.90 8.61
CA GLY A 224 -6.20 -26.16 7.65
C GLY A 224 -7.57 -26.29 8.31
N ASP A 225 -7.65 -27.01 9.42
CA ASP A 225 -8.92 -27.17 10.18
C ASP A 225 -9.37 -25.86 10.81
N GLN A 226 -8.42 -25.06 11.36
CA GLN A 226 -8.71 -23.73 11.88
C GLN A 226 -9.25 -22.77 10.81
N VAL A 227 -8.70 -22.80 9.59
CA VAL A 227 -9.20 -22.00 8.47
C VAL A 227 -10.63 -22.41 8.12
N MET A 228 -10.92 -23.71 8.04
CA MET A 228 -12.27 -24.21 7.73
C MET A 228 -13.28 -23.87 8.81
N GLU A 229 -12.93 -24.06 10.08
CA GLU A 229 -13.82 -23.75 11.22
C GLU A 229 -14.12 -22.26 11.30
N MET A 230 -13.11 -21.42 11.12
CA MET A 230 -13.26 -19.99 11.26
C MET A 230 -13.94 -19.37 10.05
N LEU A 231 -13.39 -19.53 8.86
CA LEU A 231 -13.93 -18.86 7.67
C LEU A 231 -15.20 -19.55 7.17
N GLY A 232 -15.23 -20.87 7.12
CA GLY A 232 -16.42 -21.62 6.73
C GLY A 232 -17.48 -21.66 7.81
N GLY A 233 -17.11 -21.97 9.06
CA GLY A 233 -18.05 -22.12 10.16
C GLY A 233 -18.56 -20.79 10.71
N LYS A 234 -17.66 -19.87 11.12
CA LYS A 234 -18.04 -18.61 11.77
C LYS A 234 -18.48 -17.52 10.79
N PHE A 235 -17.80 -17.39 9.66
CA PHE A 235 -18.10 -16.36 8.66
C PHE A 235 -18.93 -16.86 7.48
N GLY A 236 -19.21 -18.16 7.39
CA GLY A 236 -20.12 -18.73 6.40
C GLY A 236 -19.59 -18.75 4.98
N LEU A 237 -18.26 -18.70 4.78
CA LEU A 237 -17.68 -18.80 3.44
C LEU A 237 -17.92 -20.20 2.84
N ASN A 238 -18.30 -20.25 1.57
CA ASN A 238 -18.35 -21.49 0.79
C ASN A 238 -16.93 -21.88 0.37
N ILE A 239 -16.31 -22.82 1.10
CA ILE A 239 -14.90 -23.20 0.91
C ILE A 239 -14.79 -24.65 0.41
N ILE A 240 -14.16 -24.83 -0.74
CA ILE A 240 -13.70 -26.11 -1.27
C ILE A 240 -12.30 -26.36 -0.74
N ARG A 241 -12.12 -27.25 0.23
CA ARG A 241 -10.79 -27.69 0.69
C ARG A 241 -10.27 -28.80 -0.19
N VAL A 242 -9.10 -28.61 -0.77
CA VAL A 242 -8.41 -29.57 -1.63
C VAL A 242 -7.22 -30.14 -0.87
N ASP A 243 -7.28 -31.41 -0.49
CA ASP A 243 -6.11 -32.10 0.07
C ASP A 243 -5.17 -32.51 -1.08
N ALA A 244 -4.13 -31.72 -1.27
CA ALA A 244 -3.07 -31.96 -2.23
C ALA A 244 -1.74 -32.39 -1.57
N SER A 245 -1.76 -32.71 -0.26
CA SER A 245 -0.57 -32.96 0.54
C SER A 245 0.36 -34.01 -0.09
N LYS A 246 -0.19 -35.14 -0.56
CA LYS A 246 0.60 -36.15 -1.23
C LYS A 246 1.26 -35.64 -2.52
N ARG A 247 0.56 -34.88 -3.33
CA ARG A 247 1.03 -34.32 -4.60
C ARG A 247 2.24 -33.41 -4.39
N PHE A 248 2.18 -32.51 -3.38
CA PHE A 248 3.28 -31.63 -3.03
C PHE A 248 4.47 -32.38 -2.44
N LEU A 249 4.25 -33.32 -1.51
CA LEU A 249 5.33 -34.09 -0.90
C LEU A 249 6.07 -34.98 -1.93
N ASP A 250 5.36 -35.61 -2.86
CA ASP A 250 5.97 -36.39 -3.93
C ASP A 250 6.90 -35.52 -4.83
N LEU A 251 6.51 -34.30 -5.14
CA LEU A 251 7.32 -33.36 -5.95
C LEU A 251 8.52 -32.78 -5.19
N LEU A 252 8.46 -32.76 -3.87
CA LEU A 252 9.53 -32.24 -3.02
C LEU A 252 10.54 -33.32 -2.58
N ALA A 253 10.29 -34.57 -2.91
CA ALA A 253 11.19 -35.68 -2.58
C ALA A 253 12.59 -35.45 -3.20
N GLY A 254 13.63 -35.53 -2.36
CA GLY A 254 15.02 -35.32 -2.79
C GLY A 254 15.39 -33.85 -3.11
N VAL A 255 14.52 -32.88 -2.78
CA VAL A 255 14.79 -31.44 -3.02
C VAL A 255 15.27 -30.79 -1.73
N ASP A 256 16.54 -30.35 -1.69
CA ASP A 256 17.15 -29.71 -0.54
C ASP A 256 17.16 -28.17 -0.63
N ASP A 257 17.32 -27.63 -1.83
CA ASP A 257 17.47 -26.21 -2.11
C ASP A 257 16.17 -25.42 -1.84
N PRO A 258 16.18 -24.41 -0.95
CA PRO A 258 14.97 -23.67 -0.58
C PRO A 258 14.30 -22.93 -1.75
N GLU A 259 15.08 -22.42 -2.70
CA GLU A 259 14.55 -21.69 -3.86
C GLU A 259 13.88 -22.64 -4.85
N LYS A 260 14.46 -23.83 -5.05
CA LYS A 260 13.80 -24.89 -5.84
C LYS A 260 12.49 -25.32 -5.19
N LYS A 261 12.49 -25.54 -3.85
CA LYS A 261 11.26 -25.84 -3.11
C LYS A 261 10.19 -24.76 -3.34
N ARG A 262 10.56 -23.51 -3.19
CA ARG A 262 9.65 -22.36 -3.39
C ARG A 262 9.02 -22.38 -4.79
N LYS A 263 9.83 -22.60 -5.84
CA LYS A 263 9.35 -22.66 -7.23
C LYS A 263 8.43 -23.85 -7.47
N ILE A 264 8.79 -25.04 -6.97
CA ILE A 264 7.96 -26.24 -7.11
C ILE A 264 6.60 -26.02 -6.44
N ILE A 265 6.59 -25.53 -5.19
CA ILE A 265 5.36 -25.31 -4.43
C ILE A 265 4.50 -24.24 -5.11
N GLY A 266 5.11 -23.12 -5.55
CA GLY A 266 4.38 -22.05 -6.23
C GLY A 266 3.70 -22.54 -7.52
N ASN A 267 4.43 -23.23 -8.38
CA ASN A 267 3.88 -23.77 -9.64
C ASN A 267 2.78 -24.80 -9.38
N GLU A 268 3.02 -25.72 -8.45
CA GLU A 268 2.07 -26.77 -8.15
C GLU A 268 0.77 -26.24 -7.52
N PHE A 269 0.89 -25.20 -6.70
CA PHE A 269 -0.27 -24.51 -6.14
C PHE A 269 -1.19 -23.98 -7.25
N VAL A 270 -0.61 -23.36 -8.29
CA VAL A 270 -1.36 -22.88 -9.46
C VAL A 270 -2.07 -24.02 -10.16
N TYR A 271 -1.37 -25.14 -10.46
CA TYR A 271 -1.98 -26.28 -11.12
C TYR A 271 -3.15 -26.91 -10.33
N VAL A 272 -2.98 -27.05 -9.00
CA VAL A 272 -4.07 -27.57 -8.15
C VAL A 272 -5.26 -26.62 -8.13
N PHE A 273 -4.99 -25.31 -8.06
CA PHE A 273 -6.03 -24.28 -8.10
C PHE A 273 -6.80 -24.32 -9.44
N ASP A 274 -6.09 -24.40 -10.57
CA ASP A 274 -6.66 -24.47 -11.92
C ASP A 274 -7.48 -25.75 -12.12
N ASP A 275 -6.96 -26.91 -11.66
CA ASP A 275 -7.68 -28.18 -11.68
C ASP A 275 -9.05 -28.08 -10.98
N GLU A 276 -9.14 -27.35 -9.86
CA GLU A 276 -10.39 -27.17 -9.12
C GLU A 276 -11.26 -26.06 -9.73
N ALA A 277 -10.66 -24.95 -10.15
CA ALA A 277 -11.37 -23.84 -10.78
C ALA A 277 -12.08 -24.28 -12.06
N SER A 278 -11.44 -25.14 -12.87
CA SER A 278 -12.01 -25.68 -14.12
C SER A 278 -13.27 -26.52 -13.93
N LYS A 279 -13.49 -27.08 -12.74
CA LYS A 279 -14.71 -27.83 -12.40
C LYS A 279 -15.91 -26.91 -12.11
N LEU A 280 -15.64 -25.63 -11.82
CA LEU A 280 -16.66 -24.63 -11.50
C LEU A 280 -17.18 -24.00 -12.80
N LYS A 281 -18.50 -23.92 -12.92
CA LYS A 281 -19.14 -23.34 -14.12
C LYS A 281 -19.67 -21.94 -13.83
N GLY A 282 -19.48 -21.04 -14.78
CA GLY A 282 -20.07 -19.70 -14.73
C GLY A 282 -19.43 -18.82 -13.64
N VAL A 283 -18.13 -18.95 -13.46
CA VAL A 283 -17.30 -18.02 -12.66
C VAL A 283 -16.77 -16.98 -13.62
N ASP A 284 -16.98 -15.71 -13.29
CA ASP A 284 -16.62 -14.57 -14.13
C ASP A 284 -15.45 -13.77 -13.53
N PHE A 285 -15.31 -13.80 -12.20
CA PHE A 285 -14.30 -13.03 -11.49
C PHE A 285 -13.32 -13.90 -10.68
N LEU A 286 -12.06 -13.50 -10.68
CA LEU A 286 -11.05 -13.97 -9.73
C LEU A 286 -10.73 -12.85 -8.74
N ALA A 287 -10.93 -13.11 -7.45
CA ALA A 287 -10.59 -12.18 -6.40
C ALA A 287 -9.14 -12.37 -5.94
N GLN A 288 -8.44 -11.26 -5.72
CA GLN A 288 -7.06 -11.24 -5.23
C GLN A 288 -6.91 -10.26 -4.05
N GLY A 289 -6.03 -10.62 -3.12
CA GLY A 289 -5.67 -9.80 -1.97
C GLY A 289 -4.49 -8.87 -2.24
N THR A 290 -4.44 -8.25 -3.42
CA THR A 290 -3.42 -7.27 -3.80
C THR A 290 -3.52 -6.05 -2.88
N LEU A 291 -2.39 -5.62 -2.32
CA LEU A 291 -2.28 -4.44 -1.48
C LEU A 291 -1.76 -3.24 -2.28
N TYR A 292 -1.89 -2.04 -1.72
CA TYR A 292 -1.35 -0.83 -2.34
C TYR A 292 0.19 -0.90 -2.51
N THR A 293 0.89 -1.49 -1.55
CA THR A 293 2.35 -1.74 -1.65
C THR A 293 2.72 -2.61 -2.83
N ASP A 294 1.91 -3.64 -3.15
CA ASP A 294 2.16 -4.53 -4.29
C ASP A 294 2.04 -3.76 -5.62
N ILE A 295 1.13 -2.78 -5.69
CA ILE A 295 0.95 -1.92 -6.87
C ILE A 295 2.14 -0.98 -7.05
N ILE A 296 2.61 -0.33 -5.97
CA ILE A 296 3.76 0.57 -6.01
C ILE A 296 5.02 -0.19 -6.44
N GLU A 297 5.26 -1.37 -5.85
CA GLU A 297 6.39 -2.21 -6.20
C GLU A 297 6.31 -2.73 -7.64
N SER A 298 5.11 -2.96 -8.18
CA SER A 298 4.89 -3.41 -9.57
C SER A 298 5.23 -2.37 -10.63
N GLY A 299 5.35 -1.09 -10.28
CA GLY A 299 5.67 0.01 -11.18
C GLY A 299 7.14 0.06 -11.64
N THR A 300 8.05 -0.73 -11.05
CA THR A 300 9.45 -0.81 -11.43
C THR A 300 9.71 -1.98 -12.41
N GLU A 301 10.71 -1.86 -13.29
CA GLU A 301 11.06 -2.92 -14.27
C GLU A 301 11.36 -4.28 -13.60
N THR A 302 11.88 -4.26 -12.38
CA THR A 302 12.11 -5.45 -11.55
C THR A 302 10.81 -6.09 -11.08
N ALA A 303 9.73 -5.36 -11.01
CA ALA A 303 8.44 -5.78 -10.48
C ALA A 303 7.53 -6.46 -11.53
N GLN A 304 7.79 -6.32 -12.82
CA GLN A 304 7.12 -7.14 -13.84
C GLN A 304 7.41 -8.64 -13.62
N THR A 305 8.58 -8.95 -13.04
CA THR A 305 8.95 -10.32 -12.67
C THR A 305 8.22 -10.80 -11.41
N ILE A 306 7.90 -9.88 -10.48
CA ILE A 306 7.16 -10.20 -9.23
C ILE A 306 5.66 -10.35 -9.54
N LYS A 307 5.12 -9.56 -10.48
CA LYS A 307 3.73 -9.68 -10.96
C LYS A 307 3.40 -11.07 -11.52
N SER A 308 4.40 -11.75 -12.12
CA SER A 308 4.26 -13.12 -12.60
C SER A 308 4.20 -14.17 -11.47
N HIS A 309 4.54 -13.81 -10.23
CA HIS A 309 4.54 -14.72 -9.08
C HIS A 309 3.37 -14.51 -8.12
N HIS A 310 2.74 -13.34 -8.14
CA HIS A 310 1.51 -13.04 -7.39
C HIS A 310 0.26 -13.10 -8.26
N ASN A 311 0.37 -12.87 -9.54
CA ASN A 311 -0.67 -13.26 -10.48
C ASN A 311 -0.62 -14.79 -10.61
N VAL A 312 -1.76 -15.41 -10.55
CA VAL A 312 -2.00 -16.78 -10.98
C VAL A 312 -1.63 -16.84 -12.48
N GLY A 313 -0.34 -16.76 -12.75
CA GLY A 313 0.27 -16.71 -14.08
C GLY A 313 0.41 -18.09 -14.71
N GLY A 314 -0.61 -18.90 -14.58
CA GLY A 314 -0.75 -20.25 -15.07
C GLY A 314 -2.19 -20.63 -15.38
N LEU A 315 -3.13 -19.69 -15.24
CA LEU A 315 -4.50 -19.95 -15.69
C LEU A 315 -4.47 -20.27 -17.20
N PRO A 316 -5.18 -21.30 -17.66
CA PRO A 316 -5.31 -21.58 -19.08
C PRO A 316 -5.74 -20.33 -19.85
N GLU A 317 -5.17 -20.12 -21.05
CA GLU A 317 -5.46 -18.95 -21.90
C GLU A 317 -6.95 -18.79 -22.25
N ASP A 318 -7.74 -19.85 -22.07
CA ASP A 318 -9.17 -19.93 -22.29
C ASP A 318 -10.01 -19.55 -21.04
N MET A 319 -9.41 -19.39 -19.84
CA MET A 319 -10.06 -18.86 -18.64
C MET A 319 -9.85 -17.36 -18.53
N GLN A 320 -10.74 -16.57 -19.08
CA GLN A 320 -10.74 -15.10 -18.96
C GLN A 320 -11.57 -14.69 -17.74
N PHE A 321 -10.93 -14.62 -16.56
CA PHE A 321 -11.53 -13.98 -15.38
C PHE A 321 -11.28 -12.47 -15.39
N GLU A 322 -12.30 -11.69 -15.05
CA GLU A 322 -12.09 -10.31 -14.62
C GLU A 322 -11.50 -10.33 -13.20
N LEU A 323 -10.55 -9.42 -12.90
CA LEU A 323 -9.97 -9.32 -11.56
C LEU A 323 -10.82 -8.41 -10.67
N ILE A 324 -10.95 -8.81 -9.40
CA ILE A 324 -11.52 -7.97 -8.34
C ILE A 324 -10.53 -7.91 -7.17
N GLU A 325 -10.05 -6.71 -6.86
CA GLU A 325 -8.96 -6.45 -5.91
C GLU A 325 -9.41 -5.43 -4.84
N PRO A 326 -10.22 -5.84 -3.88
CA PRO A 326 -10.88 -4.92 -2.95
C PRO A 326 -9.94 -4.24 -1.95
N LEU A 327 -8.69 -4.70 -1.81
CA LEU A 327 -7.69 -4.18 -0.87
C LEU A 327 -6.61 -3.34 -1.54
N ASN A 328 -6.70 -3.07 -2.83
CA ASN A 328 -5.65 -2.46 -3.65
C ASN A 328 -5.32 -1.00 -3.29
N THR A 329 -6.12 -0.36 -2.47
CA THR A 329 -5.90 1.00 -1.95
C THR A 329 -5.44 1.01 -0.50
N LEU A 330 -5.27 -0.16 0.14
CA LEU A 330 -4.94 -0.27 1.56
C LEU A 330 -3.50 -0.73 1.79
N PHE A 331 -2.90 -0.21 2.86
CA PHE A 331 -1.67 -0.72 3.45
C PHE A 331 -1.96 -1.92 4.37
N LYS A 332 -0.91 -2.66 4.74
CA LYS A 332 -1.04 -3.89 5.53
C LYS A 332 -1.68 -3.73 6.90
N ASP A 333 -1.40 -2.63 7.58
CA ASP A 333 -1.99 -2.27 8.87
C ASP A 333 -3.47 -1.89 8.73
N GLU A 334 -3.84 -1.23 7.63
CA GLU A 334 -5.23 -0.91 7.31
C GLU A 334 -6.04 -2.17 6.97
N VAL A 335 -5.46 -3.15 6.26
CA VAL A 335 -6.10 -4.45 6.03
C VAL A 335 -6.37 -5.18 7.34
N ARG A 336 -5.48 -5.09 8.32
CA ARG A 336 -5.70 -5.65 9.65
C ARG A 336 -6.82 -4.91 10.40
N ALA A 337 -6.81 -3.58 10.34
CA ALA A 337 -7.89 -2.77 10.91
C ALA A 337 -9.25 -3.11 10.27
N LEU A 338 -9.28 -3.30 8.94
CA LEU A 338 -10.47 -3.75 8.20
C LEU A 338 -10.96 -5.13 8.69
N GLY A 339 -10.05 -6.09 8.87
CA GLY A 339 -10.39 -7.39 9.43
C GLY A 339 -11.02 -7.30 10.82
N THR A 340 -10.42 -6.47 11.70
CA THR A 340 -10.94 -6.22 13.05
C THR A 340 -12.33 -5.56 12.99
N GLU A 341 -12.54 -4.56 12.14
CA GLU A 341 -13.84 -3.90 11.94
C GLU A 341 -14.92 -4.87 11.46
N MET A 342 -14.58 -5.83 10.63
CA MET A 342 -15.48 -6.87 10.18
C MET A 342 -15.75 -7.98 11.23
N GLY A 343 -15.13 -7.90 12.41
CA GLY A 343 -15.31 -8.84 13.51
C GLY A 343 -14.46 -10.10 13.43
N MET A 344 -13.37 -10.07 12.66
CA MET A 344 -12.41 -11.17 12.61
C MET A 344 -11.60 -11.22 13.92
N PRO A 345 -11.31 -12.42 14.45
CA PRO A 345 -10.53 -12.56 15.69
C PRO A 345 -9.08 -12.04 15.51
N ASP A 346 -8.55 -11.45 16.58
CA ASP A 346 -7.16 -10.96 16.62
C ASP A 346 -6.14 -12.04 16.29
N GLU A 347 -6.37 -13.27 16.68
CA GLU A 347 -5.53 -14.44 16.36
C GLU A 347 -5.33 -14.67 14.87
N VAL A 348 -6.26 -14.21 14.05
CA VAL A 348 -6.21 -14.29 12.59
C VAL A 348 -5.62 -13.02 11.99
N VAL A 349 -6.13 -11.87 12.41
CA VAL A 349 -5.77 -10.55 11.85
C VAL A 349 -4.34 -10.16 12.22
N TRP A 350 -3.94 -10.42 13.48
CA TRP A 350 -2.63 -10.04 14.03
C TRP A 350 -1.62 -11.18 14.08
N ARG A 351 -1.95 -12.32 13.46
CA ARG A 351 -1.02 -13.45 13.44
C ARG A 351 0.27 -13.10 12.73
N GLN A 352 1.35 -13.75 13.17
CA GLN A 352 2.66 -13.65 12.54
C GLN A 352 2.59 -14.11 11.07
N PRO A 353 3.19 -13.36 10.12
CA PRO A 353 3.29 -13.77 8.73
C PRO A 353 3.88 -15.18 8.60
N PHE A 354 3.27 -15.97 7.73
CA PHE A 354 3.73 -17.30 7.43
C PHE A 354 3.94 -17.40 5.91
N PRO A 355 5.08 -17.93 5.45
CA PRO A 355 5.37 -17.97 4.03
C PRO A 355 4.37 -18.86 3.29
N GLY A 356 3.95 -18.44 2.08
CA GLY A 356 3.04 -19.22 1.23
C GLY A 356 3.49 -20.66 0.98
N PRO A 357 4.81 -20.94 0.74
CA PRO A 357 5.33 -22.30 0.65
C PRO A 357 5.30 -23.11 1.96
N GLY A 358 4.79 -22.58 3.03
CA GLY A 358 4.63 -23.26 4.30
C GLY A 358 5.97 -23.55 5.01
N LEU A 359 6.00 -24.67 5.74
CA LEU A 359 7.19 -25.10 6.50
C LEU A 359 8.34 -25.55 5.61
N ALA A 360 8.09 -25.89 4.35
CA ALA A 360 9.08 -26.46 3.45
C ALA A 360 10.35 -25.63 3.28
N ILE A 361 10.21 -24.29 3.19
CA ILE A 361 11.36 -23.40 3.01
C ILE A 361 12.12 -23.09 4.30
N ARG A 362 11.57 -23.51 5.45
CA ARG A 362 12.21 -23.37 6.78
C ARG A 362 12.96 -24.63 7.20
N VAL A 363 12.70 -25.75 6.53
CA VAL A 363 13.39 -27.01 6.77
C VAL A 363 14.64 -27.07 5.88
N MET A 364 15.80 -27.14 6.53
CA MET A 364 17.07 -27.40 5.83
C MET A 364 17.16 -28.90 5.50
N GLY A 365 17.44 -29.21 4.23
CA GLY A 365 17.46 -30.59 3.74
C GLY A 365 16.12 -31.07 3.21
N GLU A 366 16.02 -32.38 2.98
CA GLU A 366 14.84 -33.02 2.40
C GLU A 366 13.62 -32.96 3.31
N ILE A 367 12.44 -32.79 2.72
CA ILE A 367 11.16 -32.80 3.42
C ILE A 367 10.60 -34.21 3.43
N ASN A 368 10.19 -34.66 4.60
CA ASN A 368 9.52 -35.93 4.78
C ASN A 368 8.25 -35.77 5.63
N SER A 369 7.41 -36.78 5.61
CA SER A 369 6.11 -36.80 6.31
C SER A 369 6.19 -37.08 7.81
N ASN A 370 7.39 -37.12 8.42
CA ASN A 370 7.61 -37.38 9.84
C ASN A 370 7.83 -36.12 10.65
#